data_3206ef022ec2f6e61328d479ce87a7e5
#
_entry.id   3206ef022ec2f6e61328d479ce87a7e5
#
_cell.length_a   1.000
_cell.length_b   1.000
_cell.length_c   1.000
_cell.angle_alpha   90.00
_cell.angle_beta   90.00
_cell.angle_gamma   90.00
#
_symmetry.space_group_name_H-M   'P 1'
#
loop_
_entity.id
_entity.type
_entity.pdbx_description
1 polymer ?
#
loop_
_entity_poly.entity_id
_entity_poly.type
_entity_poly.pdbx_seq_one_letter_code
_entity_poly.pdbx_strand_id
1 'polypeptide(L)'
;MKLFFVALVIAFFYSCEQDATLINKKTNDAISFNAINRTPSGSYSAAKIKYLAKKKELASKYNNASTKLAKQQIINEAKNVLAEQLVNVIIPFWYGTKWSFDGYTSTPTEGEIACGYFVSTTLKDVGFNVNRYKLAQQRPDLEAKSIQLSDNIKTINNMLVKDLKNYFLKNKKNGVYFVGLDFHVGYLLKTQNELFFIHSNYINNAGVVIEIAENSRAFSSNVYYIADITNNNQLIAKWLLNETIKVRIDQ
;
A
#
# COMPACT_ATOMS: atom_id res chain seq x y z
N MET A 1 45.25 -16.15 65.35
CA MET A 1 45.78 -14.87 64.93
C MET A 1 45.87 -14.88 63.40
N LYS A 2 45.26 -13.89 62.74
CA LYS A 2 45.17 -13.61 61.32
C LYS A 2 44.12 -14.41 60.57
N LEU A 3 42.91 -14.02 60.35
CA LEU A 3 42.22 -12.82 59.78
C LEU A 3 42.58 -12.45 58.36
N PHE A 4 41.51 -12.43 57.50
CA PHE A 4 41.21 -11.64 56.30
C PHE A 4 41.92 -12.13 55.00
N PHE A 5 41.26 -12.37 53.87
CA PHE A 5 40.37 -11.57 53.05
C PHE A 5 39.68 -12.49 52.04
N VAL A 6 38.40 -12.55 52.05
CA VAL A 6 37.59 -12.90 50.87
C VAL A 6 36.46 -11.93 50.82
N ALA A 7 36.58 -10.94 50.01
CA ALA A 7 35.46 -10.11 49.57
C ALA A 7 35.76 -9.57 48.17
N LEU A 8 34.72 -9.56 47.37
CA LEU A 8 34.55 -8.75 46.18
C LEU A 8 35.07 -9.29 44.84
N VAL A 9 34.35 -10.17 44.20
CA VAL A 9 34.09 -10.13 42.74
C VAL A 9 32.71 -10.71 42.45
N ILE A 10 31.67 -10.01 42.72
CA ILE A 10 30.34 -10.22 42.12
C ILE A 10 29.73 -8.85 41.87
N ALA A 11 30.02 -8.23 40.76
CA ALA A 11 29.23 -7.15 40.19
C ALA A 11 29.78 -6.73 38.82
N PHE A 12 29.60 -7.49 37.76
CA PHE A 12 29.73 -6.98 36.39
C PHE A 12 29.10 -7.94 35.37
N PHE A 13 27.85 -8.36 35.58
CA PHE A 13 27.05 -9.01 34.52
C PHE A 13 25.57 -8.65 34.63
N TYR A 14 25.27 -7.35 34.75
CA TYR A 14 23.87 -6.89 34.64
C TYR A 14 23.83 -5.54 33.94
N SER A 15 24.27 -5.47 32.70
CA SER A 15 24.05 -4.25 31.90
C SER A 15 24.19 -4.48 30.39
N CYS A 16 23.67 -5.58 29.85
CA CYS A 16 23.67 -5.77 28.40
C CYS A 16 22.39 -6.38 27.81
N GLU A 17 21.31 -6.48 28.61
CA GLU A 17 20.04 -7.04 28.12
C GLU A 17 18.91 -6.00 27.96
N GLN A 18 19.09 -4.75 28.38
CA GLN A 18 18.06 -3.72 28.25
C GLN A 18 18.13 -2.90 26.94
N ASP A 19 19.24 -2.91 26.22
CA ASP A 19 19.34 -2.14 24.97
C ASP A 19 18.80 -2.88 23.73
N ALA A 20 18.69 -4.21 23.78
CA ALA A 20 18.19 -5.00 22.65
C ALA A 20 16.63 -4.92 22.49
N THR A 21 15.90 -4.62 23.56
CA THR A 21 14.44 -4.53 23.54
C THR A 21 13.92 -3.17 23.11
N LEU A 22 14.72 -2.11 23.21
CA LEU A 22 14.34 -0.76 22.77
C LEU A 22 14.60 -0.52 21.28
N ILE A 23 15.52 -1.25 20.65
CA ILE A 23 15.82 -1.14 19.22
C ILE A 23 14.75 -1.85 18.38
N ASN A 24 14.08 -2.87 18.91
CA ASN A 24 13.07 -3.65 18.18
C ASN A 24 11.66 -3.03 18.19
N LYS A 25 11.40 -1.99 19.00
CA LYS A 25 10.08 -1.34 19.08
C LYS A 25 9.93 -0.16 18.12
N LYS A 26 11.02 0.31 17.49
CA LYS A 26 11.01 1.50 16.62
C LYS A 26 10.96 1.18 15.11
N THR A 27 10.98 -0.08 14.71
CA THR A 27 11.04 -0.49 13.30
C THR A 27 9.70 -0.98 12.71
N ASN A 28 8.61 -1.04 13.49
CA ASN A 28 7.33 -1.53 13.00
C ASN A 28 6.29 -0.45 12.65
N ASP A 29 6.58 0.84 12.87
CA ASP A 29 5.63 1.93 12.59
C ASP A 29 6.04 2.81 11.40
N ALA A 30 6.80 2.26 10.46
CA ALA A 30 7.47 3.02 9.41
C ALA A 30 6.57 3.38 8.19
N ILE A 31 5.25 3.26 8.29
CA ILE A 31 4.38 4.00 7.38
C ILE A 31 3.87 5.23 8.14
N SER A 32 4.74 6.18 8.34
CA SER A 32 4.38 7.50 8.85
C SER A 32 3.76 8.30 7.70
N PHE A 33 2.44 8.27 7.60
CA PHE A 33 1.69 9.09 6.65
C PHE A 33 1.60 10.56 7.12
N ASN A 34 2.73 11.17 7.41
CA ASN A 34 2.80 12.56 7.87
C ASN A 34 2.57 13.59 6.75
N ALA A 35 2.01 13.18 5.61
CA ALA A 35 1.85 14.08 4.49
C ALA A 35 0.70 13.73 3.53
N ILE A 36 -0.49 13.68 4.08
CA ILE A 36 -1.74 13.62 3.31
C ILE A 36 -2.00 14.96 2.63
N ASN A 37 -1.30 15.45 1.72
CA ASN A 37 -1.46 16.63 0.85
C ASN A 37 -0.10 17.20 0.45
N ARG A 38 0.89 16.36 0.15
CA ARG A 38 2.15 16.85 -0.39
C ARG A 38 1.93 17.35 -1.81
N THR A 39 2.32 18.58 -2.05
CA THR A 39 2.55 19.02 -3.42
C THR A 39 3.71 18.20 -3.99
N PRO A 40 3.53 17.51 -5.12
CA PRO A 40 4.61 16.73 -5.71
C PRO A 40 5.77 17.65 -6.11
N SER A 41 7.01 17.18 -5.92
CA SER A 41 8.20 17.90 -6.35
C SER A 41 8.80 17.28 -7.62
N GLY A 42 9.21 18.11 -8.56
CA GLY A 42 9.80 17.67 -9.82
C GLY A 42 8.77 17.16 -10.83
N SER A 43 9.21 16.42 -11.82
CA SER A 43 8.32 15.87 -12.85
C SER A 43 7.86 14.45 -12.51
N TYR A 44 6.66 14.09 -12.98
CA TYR A 44 6.10 12.74 -12.84
C TYR A 44 7.02 11.64 -13.42
N SER A 45 7.63 11.92 -14.59
CA SER A 45 8.56 11.00 -15.23
C SER A 45 9.82 10.78 -14.37
N ALA A 46 10.40 11.85 -13.82
CA ALA A 46 11.56 11.74 -12.94
C ALA A 46 11.25 10.96 -11.66
N ALA A 47 10.07 11.17 -11.08
CA ALA A 47 9.61 10.41 -9.92
C ALA A 47 9.52 8.91 -10.25
N LYS A 48 8.91 8.53 -11.37
CA LYS A 48 8.83 7.12 -11.81
C LYS A 48 10.22 6.50 -12.00
N ILE A 49 11.13 7.18 -12.70
CA ILE A 49 12.49 6.68 -12.95
C ILE A 49 13.22 6.42 -11.62
N LYS A 50 13.19 7.39 -10.70
CA LYS A 50 13.83 7.27 -9.38
C LYS A 50 13.33 6.04 -8.62
N TYR A 51 12.04 5.78 -8.64
CA TYR A 51 11.46 4.68 -7.87
C TYR A 51 11.60 3.32 -8.54
N LEU A 52 11.58 3.26 -9.87
CA LEU A 52 11.93 2.03 -10.57
C LEU A 52 13.40 1.64 -10.34
N ALA A 53 14.31 2.60 -10.18
CA ALA A 53 15.67 2.34 -9.75
C ALA A 53 15.74 1.75 -8.33
N LYS A 54 14.96 2.30 -7.38
CA LYS A 54 14.88 1.75 -6.01
C LYS A 54 14.28 0.34 -5.97
N LYS A 55 13.24 0.08 -6.77
CA LYS A 55 12.70 -1.27 -6.96
C LYS A 55 13.77 -2.23 -7.47
N LYS A 56 14.56 -1.83 -8.49
CA LYS A 56 15.64 -2.64 -9.07
C LYS A 56 16.72 -2.98 -8.03
N GLU A 57 17.09 -2.02 -7.18
CA GLU A 57 18.01 -2.26 -6.06
C GLU A 57 17.48 -3.34 -5.11
N LEU A 58 16.21 -3.20 -4.69
CA LEU A 58 15.56 -4.17 -3.79
C LEU A 58 15.42 -5.55 -4.45
N ALA A 59 15.09 -5.60 -5.73
CA ALA A 59 15.02 -6.84 -6.50
C ALA A 59 16.36 -7.55 -6.57
N SER A 60 17.47 -6.82 -6.76
CA SER A 60 18.81 -7.38 -6.71
C SER A 60 19.15 -7.96 -5.33
N LYS A 61 18.85 -7.23 -4.26
CA LYS A 61 19.01 -7.74 -2.89
C LYS A 61 18.21 -9.03 -2.67
N TYR A 62 16.95 -9.05 -3.13
CA TYR A 62 16.05 -10.20 -2.97
C TYR A 62 16.55 -11.45 -3.71
N ASN A 63 17.04 -11.28 -4.93
CA ASN A 63 17.58 -12.37 -5.74
C ASN A 63 18.89 -12.95 -5.15
N ASN A 64 19.72 -12.09 -4.56
CA ASN A 64 20.98 -12.49 -3.94
C ASN A 64 20.84 -13.04 -2.52
N ALA A 65 19.65 -12.93 -1.91
CA ALA A 65 19.42 -13.42 -0.56
C ALA A 65 19.31 -14.95 -0.53
N SER A 66 20.20 -15.61 0.20
CA SER A 66 20.29 -17.08 0.29
C SER A 66 19.35 -17.69 1.33
N THR A 67 18.85 -16.90 2.29
CA THR A 67 18.02 -17.42 3.38
C THR A 67 16.59 -16.88 3.32
N LYS A 68 15.63 -17.66 3.85
CA LYS A 68 14.24 -17.22 4.01
C LYS A 68 14.12 -15.96 4.87
N LEU A 69 14.95 -15.87 5.92
CA LEU A 69 14.96 -14.71 6.82
C LEU A 69 15.40 -13.45 6.08
N ALA A 70 16.50 -13.52 5.33
CA ALA A 70 16.98 -12.39 4.53
C ALA A 70 15.94 -11.96 3.48
N LYS A 71 15.32 -12.90 2.78
CA LYS A 71 14.22 -12.59 1.84
C LYS A 71 13.05 -11.90 2.53
N GLN A 72 12.65 -12.36 3.72
CA GLN A 72 11.56 -11.73 4.48
C GLN A 72 11.90 -10.31 4.94
N GLN A 73 13.14 -10.05 5.32
CA GLN A 73 13.60 -8.70 5.67
C GLN A 73 13.51 -7.75 4.48
N ILE A 74 13.93 -8.22 3.29
CA ILE A 74 13.84 -7.42 2.05
C ILE A 74 12.36 -7.19 1.66
N ILE A 75 11.48 -8.18 1.81
CA ILE A 75 10.04 -7.99 1.62
C ILE A 75 9.51 -6.92 2.56
N ASN A 76 9.93 -6.88 3.82
CA ASN A 76 9.49 -5.86 4.77
C ASN A 76 10.00 -4.45 4.39
N GLU A 77 11.26 -4.33 3.91
CA GLU A 77 11.76 -3.07 3.33
C GLU A 77 10.96 -2.67 2.10
N ALA A 78 10.69 -3.62 1.20
CA ALA A 78 9.96 -3.41 -0.05
C ALA A 78 8.51 -2.93 0.17
N LYS A 79 7.82 -3.44 1.18
CA LYS A 79 6.47 -2.98 1.57
C LYS A 79 6.45 -1.48 1.88
N ASN A 80 7.41 -1.03 2.70
CA ASN A 80 7.49 0.36 3.11
C ASN A 80 7.83 1.26 1.92
N VAL A 81 8.77 0.83 1.08
CA VAL A 81 9.14 1.55 -0.14
C VAL A 81 7.96 1.64 -1.10
N LEU A 82 7.23 0.54 -1.34
CA LEU A 82 6.05 0.55 -2.21
C LEU A 82 4.95 1.47 -1.68
N ALA A 83 4.63 1.41 -0.38
CA ALA A 83 3.61 2.26 0.22
C ALA A 83 3.99 3.75 0.11
N GLU A 84 5.23 4.10 0.42
CA GLU A 84 5.75 5.47 0.28
C GLU A 84 5.69 5.94 -1.17
N GLN A 85 6.13 5.11 -2.12
CA GLN A 85 6.09 5.43 -3.53
C GLN A 85 4.68 5.68 -4.05
N LEU A 86 3.75 4.78 -3.71
CA LEU A 86 2.38 4.85 -4.22
C LEU A 86 1.67 6.07 -3.64
N VAL A 87 1.66 6.23 -2.32
CA VAL A 87 0.82 7.21 -1.63
C VAL A 87 1.44 8.61 -1.57
N ASN A 88 2.74 8.69 -1.30
CA ASN A 88 3.38 9.98 -1.03
C ASN A 88 4.11 10.56 -2.25
N VAL A 89 4.22 9.77 -3.35
CA VAL A 89 4.93 10.27 -4.53
C VAL A 89 4.10 10.16 -5.80
N ILE A 90 3.61 8.98 -6.18
CA ILE A 90 2.92 8.80 -7.47
C ILE A 90 1.51 9.38 -7.42
N ILE A 91 0.70 9.01 -6.43
CA ILE A 91 -0.69 9.47 -6.32
C ILE A 91 -0.81 10.99 -6.21
N PRO A 92 0.03 11.74 -5.47
CA PRO A 92 -0.10 13.20 -5.38
C PRO A 92 -0.03 13.95 -6.71
N PHE A 93 0.69 13.42 -7.71
CA PHE A 93 0.66 14.02 -9.05
C PHE A 93 -0.73 13.94 -9.71
N TRP A 94 -1.53 12.93 -9.33
CA TRP A 94 -2.85 12.68 -9.90
C TRP A 94 -3.96 13.53 -9.28
N TYR A 95 -3.75 14.14 -8.10
CA TYR A 95 -4.79 14.95 -7.47
C TYR A 95 -5.28 16.04 -8.41
N GLY A 96 -6.62 16.18 -8.51
CA GLY A 96 -7.28 17.10 -9.41
C GLY A 96 -7.35 16.65 -10.87
N THR A 97 -6.79 15.49 -11.26
CA THR A 97 -7.05 14.92 -12.59
C THR A 97 -8.56 14.65 -12.72
N LYS A 98 -9.19 15.20 -13.75
CA LYS A 98 -10.64 15.12 -13.95
C LYS A 98 -11.11 13.68 -14.08
N TRP A 99 -12.30 13.43 -13.58
CA TRP A 99 -12.96 12.15 -13.77
C TRP A 99 -13.80 12.14 -15.06
N SER A 100 -13.79 11.02 -15.76
CA SER A 100 -14.79 10.66 -16.80
C SER A 100 -14.93 9.14 -16.81
N PHE A 101 -16.13 8.65 -17.13
CA PHE A 101 -16.37 7.21 -17.27
C PHE A 101 -15.45 6.59 -18.36
N ASP A 102 -15.26 7.29 -19.47
CA ASP A 102 -14.41 6.87 -20.58
C ASP A 102 -12.96 7.36 -20.44
N GLY A 103 -12.61 8.00 -19.32
CA GLY A 103 -11.30 8.56 -19.07
C GLY A 103 -10.23 7.48 -18.88
N TYR A 104 -9.13 7.55 -19.64
CA TYR A 104 -8.03 6.59 -19.56
C TYR A 104 -6.65 7.24 -19.75
N THR A 105 -6.51 8.52 -19.42
CA THR A 105 -5.21 9.19 -19.52
C THR A 105 -4.10 8.44 -18.79
N SER A 106 -2.88 8.57 -19.28
CA SER A 106 -1.68 8.08 -18.60
C SER A 106 -0.81 9.19 -18.02
N THR A 107 -1.26 10.43 -18.17
CA THR A 107 -0.55 11.64 -17.74
C THR A 107 -1.38 12.36 -16.68
N PRO A 108 -0.85 12.54 -15.46
CA PRO A 108 -1.53 13.28 -14.40
C PRO A 108 -1.92 14.67 -14.83
N THR A 109 -3.10 15.14 -14.43
CA THR A 109 -3.68 16.47 -14.69
C THR A 109 -3.95 16.80 -16.16
N GLU A 110 -3.58 15.92 -17.08
CA GLU A 110 -3.87 16.04 -18.51
C GLU A 110 -4.96 15.04 -18.92
N GLY A 111 -6.09 15.54 -19.47
CA GLY A 111 -7.23 14.70 -19.81
C GLY A 111 -8.01 14.20 -18.59
N GLU A 112 -8.63 13.02 -18.70
CA GLU A 112 -9.57 12.46 -17.74
C GLU A 112 -9.23 11.01 -17.42
N ILE A 113 -9.63 10.54 -16.20
CA ILE A 113 -9.34 9.19 -15.77
C ILE A 113 -10.49 8.57 -14.97
N ALA A 114 -10.97 7.41 -15.41
CA ALA A 114 -11.93 6.60 -14.67
C ALA A 114 -11.27 5.89 -13.48
N CYS A 115 -12.07 5.45 -12.51
CA CYS A 115 -11.59 4.88 -11.24
C CYS A 115 -10.69 3.64 -11.44
N GLY A 116 -11.08 2.68 -12.29
CA GLY A 116 -10.28 1.49 -12.60
C GLY A 116 -8.97 1.85 -13.31
N TYR A 117 -9.01 2.82 -14.22
CA TYR A 117 -7.79 3.30 -14.88
C TYR A 117 -6.86 4.06 -13.94
N PHE A 118 -7.39 4.81 -12.98
CA PHE A 118 -6.57 5.45 -11.95
C PHE A 118 -5.78 4.39 -11.14
N VAL A 119 -6.48 3.38 -10.63
CA VAL A 119 -5.86 2.29 -9.86
C VAL A 119 -4.83 1.53 -10.72
N SER A 120 -5.23 1.05 -11.88
CA SER A 120 -4.37 0.23 -12.73
C SER A 120 -3.15 0.99 -13.27
N THR A 121 -3.29 2.30 -13.55
CA THR A 121 -2.19 3.16 -14.00
C THR A 121 -1.19 3.39 -12.89
N THR A 122 -1.64 3.78 -11.71
CA THR A 122 -0.74 4.06 -10.59
C THR A 122 -0.03 2.79 -10.10
N LEU A 123 -0.69 1.62 -10.10
CA LEU A 123 -0.03 0.33 -9.85
C LEU A 123 1.06 0.03 -10.89
N LYS A 124 0.77 0.22 -12.17
CA LYS A 124 1.78 0.05 -13.23
C LYS A 124 2.95 1.02 -13.04
N ASP A 125 2.67 2.28 -12.69
CA ASP A 125 3.69 3.33 -12.59
C ASP A 125 4.59 3.18 -11.36
N VAL A 126 4.14 2.52 -10.28
CA VAL A 126 5.02 2.06 -9.20
C VAL A 126 5.72 0.74 -9.51
N GLY A 127 5.58 0.23 -10.71
CA GLY A 127 6.37 -0.87 -11.24
C GLY A 127 5.75 -2.26 -11.12
N PHE A 128 4.44 -2.39 -10.92
CA PHE A 128 3.78 -3.68 -11.10
C PHE A 128 3.71 -4.04 -12.59
N ASN A 129 4.05 -5.29 -12.91
CA ASN A 129 3.88 -5.83 -14.26
C ASN A 129 2.42 -6.28 -14.44
N VAL A 130 1.57 -5.34 -14.80
CA VAL A 130 0.13 -5.54 -14.99
C VAL A 130 -0.36 -4.89 -16.28
N ASN A 131 -1.26 -5.56 -16.99
CA ASN A 131 -1.95 -4.95 -18.12
C ASN A 131 -3.02 -3.99 -17.58
N ARG A 132 -2.72 -2.67 -17.61
CA ARG A 132 -3.59 -1.63 -17.06
C ARG A 132 -4.98 -1.60 -17.71
N TYR A 133 -5.05 -1.84 -19.02
CA TYR A 133 -6.33 -1.82 -19.73
C TYR A 133 -7.20 -3.01 -19.33
N LYS A 134 -6.60 -4.21 -19.30
CA LYS A 134 -7.32 -5.41 -18.86
C LYS A 134 -7.82 -5.28 -17.42
N LEU A 135 -6.97 -4.77 -16.50
CA LEU A 135 -7.35 -4.64 -15.10
C LEU A 135 -8.48 -3.62 -14.92
N ALA A 136 -8.33 -2.42 -15.50
CA ALA A 136 -9.29 -1.33 -15.38
C ALA A 136 -10.71 -1.63 -15.94
N GLN A 137 -10.82 -2.60 -16.82
CA GLN A 137 -12.08 -2.99 -17.47
C GLN A 137 -12.78 -4.15 -16.76
N GLN A 138 -12.26 -4.59 -15.62
CA GLN A 138 -12.88 -5.67 -14.86
C GLN A 138 -13.90 -5.14 -13.86
N ARG A 139 -14.82 -6.02 -13.45
CA ARG A 139 -15.66 -5.76 -12.28
C ARG A 139 -14.80 -5.63 -11.02
N PRO A 140 -15.25 -4.88 -10.00
CA PRO A 140 -14.49 -4.63 -8.79
C PRO A 140 -14.02 -5.90 -8.05
N ASP A 141 -14.81 -6.98 -8.06
CA ASP A 141 -14.42 -8.26 -7.46
C ASP A 141 -13.29 -8.95 -8.21
N LEU A 142 -13.26 -8.86 -9.55
CA LEU A 142 -12.22 -9.43 -10.39
C LEU A 142 -10.92 -8.62 -10.31
N GLU A 143 -11.02 -7.29 -10.20
CA GLU A 143 -9.85 -6.45 -9.90
C GLU A 143 -9.25 -6.85 -8.54
N ALA A 144 -10.09 -6.97 -7.50
CA ALA A 144 -9.65 -7.38 -6.16
C ALA A 144 -8.96 -8.76 -6.17
N LYS A 145 -9.55 -9.75 -6.84
CA LYS A 145 -8.97 -11.11 -6.99
C LYS A 145 -7.63 -11.08 -7.73
N SER A 146 -7.53 -10.25 -8.77
CA SER A 146 -6.29 -10.08 -9.53
C SER A 146 -5.16 -9.52 -8.67
N ILE A 147 -5.44 -8.46 -7.90
CA ILE A 147 -4.48 -7.79 -7.01
C ILE A 147 -4.15 -8.69 -5.82
N GLN A 148 -5.14 -9.36 -5.23
CA GLN A 148 -4.94 -10.30 -4.12
C GLN A 148 -4.13 -11.53 -4.52
N LEU A 149 -4.04 -11.85 -5.81
CA LEU A 149 -3.48 -13.08 -6.39
C LEU A 149 -4.25 -14.33 -5.96
N SER A 150 -5.52 -14.20 -5.61
CA SER A 150 -6.36 -15.26 -5.07
C SER A 150 -7.83 -15.01 -5.41
N ASP A 151 -8.57 -16.08 -5.63
CA ASP A 151 -10.04 -16.00 -5.77
C ASP A 151 -10.72 -15.85 -4.39
N ASN A 152 -10.02 -16.21 -3.32
CA ASN A 152 -10.48 -15.98 -1.95
C ASN A 152 -10.06 -14.58 -1.48
N ILE A 153 -10.95 -13.62 -1.66
CA ILE A 153 -10.81 -12.24 -1.20
C ILE A 153 -11.72 -11.96 0.00
N LYS A 154 -11.39 -10.95 0.78
CA LYS A 154 -12.29 -10.48 1.84
C LYS A 154 -13.43 -9.69 1.21
N THR A 155 -14.64 -10.25 1.25
CA THR A 155 -15.88 -9.57 0.89
C THR A 155 -16.65 -9.19 2.16
N ILE A 156 -17.17 -7.97 2.20
CA ILE A 156 -17.96 -7.44 3.31
C ILE A 156 -19.25 -6.89 2.72
N ASN A 157 -20.40 -7.37 3.18
CA ASN A 157 -21.72 -6.96 2.67
C ASN A 157 -22.49 -6.17 3.71
N ASN A 158 -23.24 -5.18 3.27
CA ASN A 158 -24.22 -4.41 4.08
C ASN A 158 -23.63 -3.84 5.37
N MET A 159 -22.36 -3.40 5.35
CA MET A 159 -21.70 -2.79 6.50
C MET A 159 -21.68 -1.27 6.37
N LEU A 160 -22.08 -0.57 7.41
CA LEU A 160 -21.98 0.89 7.45
C LEU A 160 -20.49 1.32 7.40
N VAL A 161 -20.21 2.44 6.75
CA VAL A 161 -18.83 2.95 6.58
C VAL A 161 -18.12 3.12 7.92
N LYS A 162 -18.83 3.60 8.95
CA LYS A 162 -18.29 3.72 10.32
C LYS A 162 -17.83 2.38 10.89
N ASP A 163 -18.62 1.33 10.68
CA ASP A 163 -18.30 0.00 11.19
C ASP A 163 -17.16 -0.65 10.39
N LEU A 164 -17.13 -0.39 9.08
CA LEU A 164 -16.01 -0.79 8.23
C LEU A 164 -14.70 -0.11 8.66
N LYS A 165 -14.73 1.19 8.95
CA LYS A 165 -13.59 1.91 9.53
C LYS A 165 -13.12 1.25 10.82
N ASN A 166 -14.03 1.00 11.76
CA ASN A 166 -13.72 0.35 13.03
C ASN A 166 -13.13 -1.05 12.84
N TYR A 167 -13.70 -1.83 11.89
CA TYR A 167 -13.17 -3.13 11.51
C TYR A 167 -11.72 -3.03 11.01
N PHE A 168 -11.43 -2.06 10.12
CA PHE A 168 -10.07 -1.84 9.62
C PHE A 168 -9.12 -1.43 10.72
N LEU A 169 -9.50 -0.45 11.56
CA LEU A 169 -8.66 0.04 12.65
C LEU A 169 -8.29 -1.07 13.64
N LYS A 170 -9.23 -1.97 13.94
CA LYS A 170 -9.04 -3.05 14.89
C LYS A 170 -8.32 -4.27 14.32
N ASN A 171 -8.61 -4.64 13.06
CA ASN A 171 -8.26 -5.97 12.54
C ASN A 171 -7.24 -5.94 11.39
N LYS A 172 -6.92 -4.78 10.83
CA LYS A 172 -6.03 -4.67 9.69
C LYS A 172 -4.72 -3.96 10.07
N LYS A 173 -3.62 -4.34 9.42
CA LYS A 173 -2.33 -3.66 9.56
C LYS A 173 -2.39 -2.30 8.85
N ASN A 174 -1.55 -1.35 9.27
CA ASN A 174 -1.34 -0.12 8.52
C ASN A 174 -0.83 -0.47 7.12
N GLY A 175 -1.30 0.27 6.11
CA GLY A 175 -0.93 -0.02 4.72
C GLY A 175 -1.96 0.43 3.71
N VAL A 176 -1.72 0.05 2.48
CA VAL A 176 -2.58 0.34 1.33
C VAL A 176 -3.30 -0.93 0.91
N TYR A 177 -4.60 -0.80 0.73
CA TYR A 177 -5.49 -1.85 0.24
C TYR A 177 -6.18 -1.36 -1.03
N PHE A 178 -6.47 -2.25 -1.94
CA PHE A 178 -7.46 -2.04 -2.98
C PHE A 178 -8.84 -2.23 -2.36
N VAL A 179 -9.79 -1.40 -2.75
CA VAL A 179 -11.20 -1.61 -2.46
C VAL A 179 -12.03 -1.50 -3.74
N GLY A 180 -12.81 -2.54 -3.98
CA GLY A 180 -13.90 -2.54 -4.96
C GLY A 180 -15.23 -2.35 -4.25
N LEU A 181 -16.10 -1.54 -4.82
CA LEU A 181 -17.44 -1.20 -4.37
C LEU A 181 -18.45 -1.73 -5.38
N ASP A 182 -19.76 -1.44 -5.21
CA ASP A 182 -20.81 -1.84 -6.17
C ASP A 182 -20.46 -1.42 -7.60
N PHE A 183 -20.03 -0.17 -7.80
CA PHE A 183 -19.77 0.42 -9.12
C PHE A 183 -18.52 1.30 -9.16
N HIS A 184 -17.64 1.16 -8.17
CA HIS A 184 -16.48 2.03 -8.04
C HIS A 184 -15.29 1.28 -7.46
N VAL A 185 -14.08 1.81 -7.69
CA VAL A 185 -12.85 1.26 -7.13
C VAL A 185 -11.90 2.36 -6.67
N GLY A 186 -11.00 2.02 -5.76
CA GLY A 186 -9.96 2.92 -5.28
C GLY A 186 -9.01 2.23 -4.32
N TYR A 187 -8.26 3.05 -3.60
CA TYR A 187 -7.38 2.59 -2.53
C TYR A 187 -7.93 2.96 -1.16
N LEU A 188 -7.80 2.06 -0.21
CA LEU A 188 -7.91 2.39 1.20
C LEU A 188 -6.51 2.53 1.78
N LEU A 189 -6.25 3.70 2.34
CA LEU A 189 -5.06 3.95 3.13
C LEU A 189 -5.42 3.85 4.60
N LYS A 190 -4.98 2.76 5.25
CA LYS A 190 -5.17 2.56 6.68
C LYS A 190 -3.94 3.03 7.43
N THR A 191 -4.11 4.05 8.27
CA THR A 191 -3.12 4.54 9.23
C THR A 191 -3.43 4.00 10.63
N GLN A 192 -2.65 4.40 11.63
CA GLN A 192 -2.92 4.00 13.01
C GLN A 192 -4.32 4.42 13.48
N ASN A 193 -4.77 5.62 13.11
CA ASN A 193 -5.96 6.25 13.69
C ASN A 193 -7.06 6.54 12.67
N GLU A 194 -6.79 6.36 11.36
CA GLU A 194 -7.73 6.78 10.34
C GLU A 194 -7.73 5.84 9.12
N LEU A 195 -8.84 5.86 8.40
CA LEU A 195 -9.03 5.20 7.13
C LEU A 195 -9.34 6.27 6.07
N PHE A 196 -8.49 6.34 5.04
CA PHE A 196 -8.68 7.26 3.92
C PHE A 196 -9.08 6.50 2.67
N PHE A 197 -9.91 7.12 1.84
CA PHE A 197 -10.26 6.65 0.51
C PHE A 197 -9.58 7.52 -0.55
N ILE A 198 -8.82 6.90 -1.45
CA ILE A 198 -8.09 7.56 -2.53
C ILE A 198 -8.63 7.03 -3.84
N HIS A 199 -9.25 7.87 -4.64
CA HIS A 199 -9.95 7.44 -5.84
C HIS A 199 -10.11 8.56 -6.87
N SER A 200 -10.48 8.19 -8.09
CA SER A 200 -10.95 9.16 -9.10
C SER A 200 -12.45 9.37 -8.88
N ASN A 201 -12.80 10.47 -8.19
CA ASN A 201 -14.15 10.76 -7.71
C ASN A 201 -15.05 11.30 -8.81
N TYR A 202 -16.15 10.61 -9.07
CA TYR A 202 -17.18 10.99 -10.05
C TYR A 202 -18.19 12.01 -9.49
N ILE A 203 -18.25 12.22 -8.17
CA ILE A 203 -19.20 13.13 -7.54
C ILE A 203 -18.71 14.56 -7.72
N ASN A 204 -19.56 15.43 -8.25
CA ASN A 204 -19.28 16.86 -8.46
C ASN A 204 -18.01 17.14 -9.29
N ASN A 205 -17.60 16.22 -10.16
CA ASN A 205 -16.35 16.31 -10.94
C ASN A 205 -15.10 16.57 -10.08
N ALA A 206 -15.07 16.05 -8.86
CA ALA A 206 -13.95 16.27 -7.96
C ALA A 206 -12.63 15.70 -8.49
N GLY A 207 -12.68 14.70 -9.40
CA GLY A 207 -11.50 14.06 -9.97
C GLY A 207 -10.75 13.23 -8.93
N VAL A 208 -9.44 13.08 -9.12
CA VAL A 208 -8.63 12.29 -8.20
C VAL A 208 -8.44 13.03 -6.88
N VAL A 209 -8.86 12.41 -5.79
CA VAL A 209 -8.83 12.98 -4.43
C VAL A 209 -8.44 11.94 -3.39
N ILE A 210 -8.05 12.42 -2.22
CA ILE A 210 -7.99 11.67 -0.97
C ILE A 210 -9.00 12.26 0.02
N GLU A 211 -9.80 11.40 0.61
CA GLU A 211 -10.85 11.78 1.58
C GLU A 211 -10.76 10.88 2.81
N ILE A 212 -11.21 11.37 3.97
CA ILE A 212 -11.53 10.48 5.09
C ILE A 212 -12.67 9.57 4.62
N ALA A 213 -12.47 8.25 4.70
CA ALA A 213 -13.42 7.28 4.15
C ALA A 213 -14.84 7.48 4.70
N GLU A 214 -14.97 7.81 5.99
CA GLU A 214 -16.25 8.05 6.66
C GLU A 214 -16.99 9.29 6.12
N ASN A 215 -16.29 10.25 5.53
CA ASN A 215 -16.84 11.48 4.97
C ASN A 215 -17.08 11.38 3.44
N SER A 216 -16.56 10.34 2.80
CA SER A 216 -16.68 10.17 1.35
C SER A 216 -18.03 9.59 0.97
N ARG A 217 -18.84 10.36 0.25
CA ARG A 217 -20.11 9.89 -0.31
C ARG A 217 -19.93 8.79 -1.35
N ALA A 218 -18.81 8.79 -2.07
CA ALA A 218 -18.48 7.79 -3.07
C ALA A 218 -18.05 6.45 -2.45
N PHE A 219 -17.77 6.43 -1.15
CA PHE A 219 -17.32 5.23 -0.44
C PHE A 219 -18.47 4.38 0.13
N SER A 220 -19.69 4.93 0.26
CA SER A 220 -20.84 4.16 0.73
C SER A 220 -21.25 3.12 -0.32
N SER A 221 -21.32 1.85 0.08
CA SER A 221 -21.58 0.72 -0.83
C SER A 221 -22.26 -0.43 -0.09
N ASN A 222 -23.01 -1.27 -0.83
CA ASN A 222 -23.59 -2.48 -0.28
C ASN A 222 -22.57 -3.62 -0.15
N VAL A 223 -21.50 -3.56 -0.95
CA VAL A 223 -20.44 -4.56 -0.93
C VAL A 223 -19.07 -3.91 -1.02
N TYR A 224 -18.12 -4.48 -0.27
CA TYR A 224 -16.70 -4.10 -0.29
C TYR A 224 -15.85 -5.32 -0.59
N TYR A 225 -15.11 -5.30 -1.70
CA TYR A 225 -14.13 -6.30 -2.09
C TYR A 225 -12.73 -5.79 -1.74
N ILE A 226 -12.07 -6.43 -0.79
CA ILE A 226 -10.81 -5.94 -0.23
C ILE A 226 -9.65 -6.83 -0.68
N ALA A 227 -8.61 -6.21 -1.26
CA ALA A 227 -7.32 -6.85 -1.51
C ALA A 227 -6.19 -6.08 -0.81
N ASP A 228 -5.28 -6.81 -0.17
CA ASP A 228 -4.14 -6.21 0.51
C ASP A 228 -3.00 -5.99 -0.49
N ILE A 229 -2.55 -4.75 -0.65
CA ILE A 229 -1.45 -4.43 -1.56
C ILE A 229 -0.12 -4.50 -0.82
N THR A 230 0.01 -3.75 0.27
CA THR A 230 1.32 -3.55 0.91
C THR A 230 1.67 -4.62 1.93
N ASN A 231 0.71 -5.37 2.49
CA ASN A 231 0.98 -6.47 3.42
C ASN A 231 0.89 -7.86 2.78
N ASN A 232 0.60 -7.96 1.49
CA ASN A 232 0.60 -9.21 0.75
C ASN A 232 2.02 -9.58 0.30
N ASN A 233 2.68 -10.48 1.05
CA ASN A 233 4.06 -10.90 0.75
C ASN A 233 4.22 -11.49 -0.65
N GLN A 234 3.21 -12.21 -1.16
CA GLN A 234 3.28 -12.81 -2.51
C GLN A 234 3.22 -11.71 -3.59
N LEU A 235 2.37 -10.71 -3.41
CA LEU A 235 2.28 -9.57 -4.31
C LEU A 235 3.56 -8.74 -4.30
N ILE A 236 4.17 -8.52 -3.12
CA ILE A 236 5.46 -7.83 -2.99
C ILE A 236 6.59 -8.62 -3.66
N ALA A 237 6.62 -9.95 -3.50
CA ALA A 237 7.61 -10.79 -4.18
C ALA A 237 7.46 -10.70 -5.71
N LYS A 238 6.23 -10.78 -6.23
CA LYS A 238 5.96 -10.58 -7.66
C LYS A 238 6.38 -9.19 -8.16
N TRP A 239 6.13 -8.15 -7.36
CA TRP A 239 6.58 -6.80 -7.68
C TRP A 239 8.10 -6.74 -7.79
N LEU A 240 8.85 -7.27 -6.81
CA LEU A 240 10.32 -7.33 -6.85
C LEU A 240 10.84 -8.10 -8.06
N LEU A 241 10.27 -9.27 -8.34
CA LEU A 241 10.69 -10.14 -9.43
C LEU A 241 10.19 -9.71 -10.82
N ASN A 242 9.42 -8.62 -10.87
CA ASN A 242 8.74 -8.15 -12.10
C ASN A 242 7.85 -9.21 -12.75
N GLU A 243 7.28 -10.11 -11.95
CA GLU A 243 6.38 -11.15 -12.44
C GLU A 243 5.02 -10.55 -12.82
N THR A 244 4.45 -11.07 -13.90
CA THR A 244 3.15 -10.62 -14.39
C THR A 244 2.03 -10.93 -13.40
N ILE A 245 1.21 -9.92 -13.10
CA ILE A 245 -0.07 -10.10 -12.42
C ILE A 245 -1.10 -10.56 -13.45
N LYS A 246 -1.57 -11.80 -13.30
CA LYS A 246 -2.63 -12.34 -14.15
C LYS A 246 -3.96 -11.70 -13.79
N VAL A 247 -4.53 -10.96 -14.73
CA VAL A 247 -5.86 -10.35 -14.55
C VAL A 247 -6.93 -11.44 -14.63
N ARG A 248 -7.80 -11.50 -13.62
CA ARG A 248 -9.01 -12.33 -13.63
C ARG A 248 -10.03 -11.70 -14.57
N ILE A 249 -10.69 -12.52 -15.35
CA ILE A 249 -11.75 -12.12 -16.29
C ILE A 249 -12.97 -12.98 -16.05
N ASP A 250 -14.15 -12.52 -16.42
CA ASP A 250 -15.33 -13.38 -16.50
C ASP A 250 -15.06 -14.52 -17.50
N GLN A 251 -15.42 -15.74 -17.12
CA GLN A 251 -15.36 -16.92 -17.97
C GLN A 251 -16.67 -17.07 -18.72
#